data_c5c007e0e084e11866b798635f65856a
#
_entry.id   c5c007e0e084e11866b798635f65856a
#
_cell.length_a   1.000
_cell.length_b   1.000
_cell.length_c   1.000
_cell.angle_alpha   90.00
_cell.angle_beta   90.00
_cell.angle_gamma   90.00
#
_symmetry.space_group_name_H-M   'P 1'
#
loop_
_entity.id
_entity.type
_entity.pdbx_description
1 polymer ?
#
loop_
_entity_poly.entity_id
_entity_poly.type
_entity_poly.pdbx_seq_one_letter_code
_entity_poly.pdbx_strand_id
1 'polypeptide(L)'
;MSGVLERFSLTGRTALVTGGYRGLGRAFAQALAEAGADVVVAARDEARSVAAAEEIAASTGRRTLGLRLDVTSRAEVEAAVERTTAELGGLHVLVNNAGACVHRPALEVTDAEYEEVMTTNVKGVWLPSQVTARWMAEHGGGSIVNVGSISASIVNRPQMQPAYNASKAAVHQLTRSLAAEWAPLGIRVNAIAPGYVKTEMAPVDEPRFRRMWIEDAPMQRYATPDEVAATVVYLASDASSFSTGSVVVTDGGYTLF
;
A
#
# COMPACT_ATOMS: atom_id res chain seq x y z
N MET A 1 17.13 15.47 -21.18
CA MET A 1 15.82 14.90 -20.81
C MET A 1 16.04 13.42 -20.56
N SER A 2 15.66 12.91 -19.39
CA SER A 2 15.72 11.49 -19.08
C SER A 2 14.80 10.70 -20.04
N GLY A 3 15.23 9.51 -20.47
CA GLY A 3 14.38 8.60 -21.23
C GLY A 3 13.15 8.18 -20.45
N VAL A 4 12.09 7.68 -21.13
CA VAL A 4 10.85 7.30 -20.46
C VAL A 4 11.08 6.21 -19.41
N LEU A 5 11.97 5.24 -19.66
CA LEU A 5 12.28 4.18 -18.72
C LEU A 5 13.06 4.69 -17.49
N GLU A 6 13.92 5.68 -17.66
CA GLU A 6 14.66 6.30 -16.55
C GLU A 6 13.73 6.97 -15.55
N ARG A 7 12.55 7.42 -15.96
CA ARG A 7 11.54 8.00 -15.07
C ARG A 7 10.94 7.00 -14.08
N PHE A 8 11.04 5.70 -14.35
CA PHE A 8 10.62 4.65 -13.42
C PHE A 8 11.70 4.32 -12.38
N SER A 9 12.94 4.83 -12.56
CA SER A 9 14.02 4.59 -11.60
C SER A 9 13.72 5.27 -10.27
N LEU A 10 13.98 4.54 -9.20
CA LEU A 10 13.93 5.03 -7.82
C LEU A 10 15.32 5.12 -7.19
N THR A 11 16.38 5.11 -8.03
CA THR A 11 17.76 5.25 -7.56
C THR A 11 17.92 6.55 -6.77
N GLY A 12 18.49 6.45 -5.56
CA GLY A 12 18.64 7.59 -4.64
C GLY A 12 17.37 7.95 -3.86
N ARG A 13 16.30 7.17 -3.99
CA ARG A 13 15.07 7.32 -3.21
C ARG A 13 15.04 6.29 -2.07
N THR A 14 14.35 6.64 -1.00
CA THR A 14 14.05 5.75 0.12
C THR A 14 12.54 5.57 0.22
N ALA A 15 12.11 4.31 0.32
CA ALA A 15 10.70 3.93 0.43
C ALA A 15 10.41 3.24 1.76
N LEU A 16 9.31 3.60 2.43
CA LEU A 16 8.78 2.91 3.60
C LEU A 16 7.49 2.19 3.22
N VAL A 17 7.43 0.87 3.47
CA VAL A 17 6.27 0.02 3.19
C VAL A 17 5.69 -0.52 4.49
N THR A 18 4.47 -0.10 4.84
CA THR A 18 3.78 -0.63 6.02
C THR A 18 3.15 -1.99 5.73
N GLY A 19 3.23 -2.93 6.67
CA GLY A 19 2.81 -4.31 6.43
C GLY A 19 3.64 -5.03 5.35
N GLY A 20 4.91 -4.65 5.20
CA GLY A 20 5.77 -5.00 4.08
C GLY A 20 6.42 -6.39 4.12
N TYR A 21 6.20 -7.22 5.16
CA TYR A 21 6.90 -8.49 5.29
C TYR A 21 6.23 -9.68 4.56
N ARG A 22 4.99 -9.54 4.08
CA ARG A 22 4.24 -10.61 3.39
C ARG A 22 3.26 -10.08 2.35
N GLY A 23 2.74 -10.99 1.51
CA GLY A 23 1.68 -10.71 0.54
C GLY A 23 2.01 -9.53 -0.38
N LEU A 24 1.04 -8.66 -0.63
CA LEU A 24 1.22 -7.48 -1.47
C LEU A 24 2.33 -6.56 -0.97
N GLY A 25 2.39 -6.30 0.34
CA GLY A 25 3.41 -5.43 0.91
C GLY A 25 4.84 -5.91 0.65
N ARG A 26 5.08 -7.23 0.71
CA ARG A 26 6.39 -7.82 0.38
C ARG A 26 6.74 -7.65 -1.09
N ALA A 27 5.76 -7.86 -1.99
CA ALA A 27 5.96 -7.64 -3.42
C ALA A 27 6.22 -6.15 -3.74
N PHE A 28 5.52 -5.24 -3.07
CA PHE A 28 5.77 -3.80 -3.23
C PHE A 28 7.17 -3.41 -2.77
N ALA A 29 7.60 -3.88 -1.60
CA ALA A 29 8.93 -3.63 -1.08
C ALA A 29 10.02 -4.17 -2.02
N GLN A 30 9.84 -5.38 -2.55
CA GLN A 30 10.74 -6.00 -3.54
C GLN A 30 10.82 -5.17 -4.82
N ALA A 31 9.66 -4.84 -5.42
CA ALA A 31 9.61 -4.10 -6.68
C ALA A 31 10.20 -2.69 -6.57
N LEU A 32 9.99 -1.99 -5.45
CA LEU A 32 10.60 -0.70 -5.19
C LEU A 32 12.13 -0.81 -5.08
N ALA A 33 12.63 -1.86 -4.45
CA ALA A 33 14.08 -2.12 -4.36
C ALA A 33 14.67 -2.47 -5.74
N GLU A 34 13.99 -3.31 -6.53
CA GLU A 34 14.37 -3.63 -7.92
C GLU A 34 14.40 -2.38 -8.82
N ALA A 35 13.49 -1.42 -8.57
CA ALA A 35 13.50 -0.13 -9.25
C ALA A 35 14.61 0.83 -8.74
N GLY A 36 15.40 0.43 -7.73
CA GLY A 36 16.57 1.15 -7.25
C GLY A 36 16.40 1.87 -5.91
N ALA A 37 15.26 1.77 -5.24
CA ALA A 37 15.05 2.39 -3.93
C ALA A 37 15.80 1.66 -2.81
N ASP A 38 16.22 2.39 -1.78
CA ASP A 38 16.47 1.83 -0.48
C ASP A 38 15.12 1.63 0.24
N VAL A 39 14.93 0.51 0.95
CA VAL A 39 13.58 0.11 1.38
C VAL A 39 13.50 -0.19 2.87
N VAL A 40 12.50 0.38 3.52
CA VAL A 40 12.11 0.03 4.89
C VAL A 40 10.88 -0.87 4.85
N VAL A 41 11.00 -2.04 5.45
CA VAL A 41 9.90 -2.97 5.71
C VAL A 41 9.45 -2.77 7.14
N ALA A 42 8.22 -2.31 7.35
CA ALA A 42 7.73 -2.00 8.69
C ALA A 42 6.41 -2.72 9.01
N ALA A 43 6.34 -3.40 10.14
CA ALA A 43 5.14 -4.08 10.62
C ALA A 43 5.21 -4.32 12.14
N ARG A 44 4.09 -4.77 12.74
CA ARG A 44 4.04 -5.09 14.18
C ARG A 44 5.02 -6.19 14.60
N ASP A 45 5.29 -7.14 13.72
CA ASP A 45 6.26 -8.21 13.92
C ASP A 45 7.63 -7.76 13.37
N GLU A 46 8.50 -7.31 14.28
CA GLU A 46 9.83 -6.80 13.93
C GLU A 46 10.72 -7.88 13.34
N ALA A 47 10.70 -9.09 13.91
CA ALA A 47 11.56 -10.17 13.45
C ALA A 47 11.27 -10.55 11.99
N ARG A 48 9.98 -10.64 11.61
CA ARG A 48 9.58 -10.87 10.22
C ARG A 48 9.91 -9.68 9.31
N SER A 49 9.82 -8.45 9.82
CA SER A 49 10.18 -7.26 9.06
C SER A 49 11.68 -7.24 8.74
N VAL A 50 12.52 -7.58 9.73
CA VAL A 50 13.96 -7.69 9.55
C VAL A 50 14.32 -8.79 8.55
N ALA A 51 13.78 -10.00 8.72
CA ALA A 51 14.04 -11.11 7.79
C ALA A 51 13.65 -10.75 6.34
N ALA A 52 12.47 -10.15 6.13
CA ALA A 52 12.04 -9.72 4.81
C ALA A 52 12.94 -8.62 4.21
N ALA A 53 13.42 -7.69 5.04
CA ALA A 53 14.36 -6.65 4.62
C ALA A 53 15.71 -7.24 4.20
N GLU A 54 16.24 -8.21 4.96
CA GLU A 54 17.48 -8.92 4.64
C GLU A 54 17.37 -9.71 3.31
N GLU A 55 16.27 -10.40 3.08
CA GLU A 55 16.01 -11.10 1.81
C GLU A 55 15.97 -10.12 0.62
N ILE A 56 15.35 -8.95 0.78
CA ILE A 56 15.32 -7.91 -0.26
C ILE A 56 16.74 -7.40 -0.51
N ALA A 57 17.51 -7.12 0.55
CA ALA A 57 18.90 -6.68 0.41
C ALA A 57 19.75 -7.70 -0.34
N ALA A 58 19.63 -8.98 0.01
CA ALA A 58 20.37 -10.07 -0.63
C ALA A 58 20.03 -10.21 -2.13
N SER A 59 18.77 -10.02 -2.52
CA SER A 59 18.33 -10.18 -3.92
C SER A 59 18.59 -8.96 -4.79
N THR A 60 18.66 -7.75 -4.21
CA THR A 60 18.70 -6.49 -4.98
C THR A 60 19.99 -5.69 -4.79
N GLY A 61 20.77 -5.99 -3.74
CA GLY A 61 21.94 -5.19 -3.35
C GLY A 61 21.58 -3.80 -2.78
N ARG A 62 20.29 -3.52 -2.50
CA ARG A 62 19.86 -2.23 -1.95
C ARG A 62 20.01 -2.21 -0.43
N ARG A 63 20.15 -1.01 0.15
CA ARG A 63 20.08 -0.86 1.61
C ARG A 63 18.65 -1.09 2.04
N THR A 64 18.48 -1.84 3.10
CA THR A 64 17.15 -2.15 3.65
C THR A 64 17.16 -2.02 5.17
N LEU A 65 15.98 -1.79 5.74
CA LEU A 65 15.78 -1.71 7.16
C LEU A 65 14.47 -2.41 7.54
N GLY A 66 14.51 -3.31 8.51
CA GLY A 66 13.31 -3.92 9.11
C GLY A 66 12.96 -3.22 10.41
N LEU A 67 11.70 -2.77 10.56
CA LEU A 67 11.23 -2.04 11.74
C LEU A 67 9.97 -2.64 12.34
N ARG A 68 9.86 -2.54 13.67
CA ARG A 68 8.56 -2.62 14.32
C ARG A 68 7.75 -1.35 14.06
N LEU A 69 6.49 -1.51 13.67
CA LEU A 69 5.57 -0.40 13.47
C LEU A 69 4.11 -0.84 13.65
N ASP A 70 3.44 -0.29 14.64
CA ASP A 70 1.98 -0.23 14.68
C ASP A 70 1.52 1.10 14.05
N VAL A 71 0.90 1.01 12.87
CA VAL A 71 0.43 2.17 12.10
C VAL A 71 -0.65 2.99 12.83
N THR A 72 -1.23 2.46 13.90
CA THR A 72 -2.25 3.13 14.74
C THR A 72 -1.66 3.89 15.91
N SER A 73 -0.35 3.72 16.17
CA SER A 73 0.44 4.39 17.21
C SER A 73 1.23 5.56 16.63
N ARG A 74 0.86 6.78 17.01
CA ARG A 74 1.58 7.98 16.55
C ARG A 74 3.07 7.94 16.91
N ALA A 75 3.39 7.55 18.14
CA ALA A 75 4.77 7.49 18.60
C ALA A 75 5.62 6.50 17.80
N GLU A 76 5.06 5.30 17.47
CA GLU A 76 5.77 4.33 16.64
C GLU A 76 5.94 4.82 15.19
N VAL A 77 4.95 5.53 14.64
CA VAL A 77 5.05 6.14 13.30
C VAL A 77 6.13 7.21 13.27
N GLU A 78 6.16 8.10 14.25
CA GLU A 78 7.18 9.15 14.36
C GLU A 78 8.58 8.56 14.49
N ALA A 79 8.77 7.57 15.35
CA ALA A 79 10.03 6.86 15.52
C ALA A 79 10.47 6.12 14.24
N ALA A 80 9.54 5.51 13.50
CA ALA A 80 9.85 4.84 12.24
C ALA A 80 10.31 5.81 11.16
N VAL A 81 9.67 6.99 11.05
CA VAL A 81 10.08 8.04 10.11
C VAL A 81 11.46 8.59 10.50
N GLU A 82 11.70 8.89 11.78
CA GLU A 82 12.98 9.36 12.28
C GLU A 82 14.11 8.36 11.99
N ARG A 83 13.92 7.08 12.32
CA ARG A 83 14.91 6.03 12.04
C ARG A 83 15.16 5.88 10.55
N THR A 84 14.11 5.90 9.72
CA THR A 84 14.24 5.81 8.26
C THR A 84 15.12 6.93 7.72
N THR A 85 14.86 8.16 8.11
CA THR A 85 15.58 9.34 7.62
C THR A 85 17.02 9.38 8.15
N ALA A 86 17.26 9.00 9.40
CA ALA A 86 18.60 8.95 9.99
C ALA A 86 19.47 7.84 9.37
N GLU A 87 18.93 6.63 9.20
CA GLU A 87 19.71 5.48 8.75
C GLU A 87 19.86 5.40 7.22
N LEU A 88 18.83 5.82 6.45
CA LEU A 88 18.86 5.73 4.98
C LEU A 88 18.98 7.10 4.28
N GLY A 89 19.01 8.19 5.03
CA GLY A 89 19.31 9.54 4.52
C GLY A 89 18.12 10.30 3.96
N GLY A 90 16.89 9.76 4.06
CA GLY A 90 15.68 10.43 3.61
C GLY A 90 14.46 9.52 3.57
N LEU A 91 13.29 10.09 3.24
CA LEU A 91 12.05 9.34 3.02
C LEU A 91 11.26 9.99 1.87
N HIS A 92 11.28 9.35 0.71
CA HIS A 92 10.76 9.90 -0.55
C HIS A 92 9.46 9.22 -0.99
N VAL A 93 9.23 7.99 -0.54
CA VAL A 93 8.06 7.18 -0.89
C VAL A 93 7.48 6.55 0.37
N LEU A 94 6.18 6.70 0.59
CA LEU A 94 5.42 5.95 1.59
C LEU A 94 4.39 5.06 0.89
N VAL A 95 4.39 3.76 1.21
CA VAL A 95 3.33 2.83 0.79
C VAL A 95 2.52 2.40 2.01
N ASN A 96 1.31 2.92 2.13
CA ASN A 96 0.35 2.53 3.15
C ASN A 96 -0.35 1.24 2.75
N ASN A 97 0.24 0.09 3.09
CA ASN A 97 -0.28 -1.23 2.75
C ASN A 97 -0.86 -1.98 3.96
N ALA A 98 -0.45 -1.68 5.18
CA ALA A 98 -1.01 -2.32 6.37
C ALA A 98 -2.54 -2.26 6.39
N GLY A 99 -3.20 -3.39 6.66
CA GLY A 99 -4.65 -3.46 6.66
C GLY A 99 -5.18 -4.71 7.34
N ALA A 100 -6.45 -4.64 7.74
CA ALA A 100 -7.24 -5.72 8.32
C ALA A 100 -8.54 -5.92 7.55
N CYS A 101 -9.05 -7.14 7.53
CA CYS A 101 -10.35 -7.48 6.94
C CYS A 101 -11.06 -8.51 7.81
N VAL A 102 -12.33 -8.29 8.05
CA VAL A 102 -13.23 -9.24 8.73
C VAL A 102 -14.32 -9.65 7.73
N HIS A 103 -14.41 -10.94 7.45
CA HIS A 103 -15.47 -11.52 6.62
C HIS A 103 -16.63 -11.95 7.50
N ARG A 104 -17.65 -11.09 7.61
CA ARG A 104 -18.82 -11.35 8.46
C ARG A 104 -20.03 -10.55 7.95
N PRO A 105 -21.26 -11.11 7.97
CA PRO A 105 -22.49 -10.37 7.70
C PRO A 105 -22.65 -9.18 8.65
N ALA A 106 -23.23 -8.08 8.16
CA ALA A 106 -23.36 -6.82 8.91
C ALA A 106 -24.03 -6.97 10.29
N LEU A 107 -25.04 -7.83 10.38
CA LEU A 107 -25.78 -8.08 11.64
C LEU A 107 -24.95 -8.84 12.70
N GLU A 108 -23.82 -9.40 12.30
CA GLU A 108 -22.95 -10.22 13.16
C GLU A 108 -21.61 -9.55 13.46
N VAL A 109 -21.27 -8.47 12.76
CA VAL A 109 -20.04 -7.69 13.02
C VAL A 109 -20.15 -7.08 14.42
N THR A 110 -19.19 -7.40 15.28
CA THR A 110 -19.08 -6.77 16.59
C THR A 110 -18.46 -5.38 16.51
N ASP A 111 -18.72 -4.52 17.51
CA ASP A 111 -18.11 -3.20 17.61
C ASP A 111 -16.57 -3.29 17.58
N ALA A 112 -15.99 -4.27 18.28
CA ALA A 112 -14.54 -4.49 18.31
C ALA A 112 -13.97 -4.83 16.92
N GLU A 113 -14.63 -5.69 16.15
CA GLU A 113 -14.22 -6.01 14.77
C GLU A 113 -14.36 -4.82 13.84
N TYR A 114 -15.43 -4.03 13.99
CA TYR A 114 -15.60 -2.79 13.23
C TYR A 114 -14.47 -1.80 13.54
N GLU A 115 -14.20 -1.55 14.83
CA GLU A 115 -13.15 -0.64 15.29
C GLU A 115 -11.75 -1.11 14.85
N GLU A 116 -11.46 -2.40 14.92
CA GLU A 116 -10.19 -2.95 14.42
C GLU A 116 -9.98 -2.61 12.95
N VAL A 117 -10.99 -2.87 12.10
CA VAL A 117 -10.90 -2.61 10.66
C VAL A 117 -10.78 -1.12 10.36
N MET A 118 -11.62 -0.28 10.96
CA MET A 118 -11.60 1.18 10.73
C MET A 118 -10.31 1.82 11.26
N THR A 119 -9.87 1.44 12.44
CA THR A 119 -8.64 1.97 13.03
C THR A 119 -7.42 1.55 12.22
N THR A 120 -7.32 0.30 11.83
CA THR A 120 -6.17 -0.17 11.04
C THR A 120 -6.18 0.42 9.64
N ASN A 121 -7.31 0.39 8.94
CA ASN A 121 -7.37 0.73 7.51
C ASN A 121 -7.48 2.24 7.25
N VAL A 122 -8.07 3.02 8.15
CA VAL A 122 -8.28 4.47 7.96
C VAL A 122 -7.30 5.29 8.78
N LYS A 123 -7.29 5.13 10.11
CA LYS A 123 -6.33 5.83 10.97
C LYS A 123 -4.89 5.39 10.67
N GLY A 124 -4.68 4.08 10.39
CA GLY A 124 -3.37 3.53 10.03
C GLY A 124 -2.87 3.93 8.64
N VAL A 125 -3.70 4.56 7.80
CA VAL A 125 -3.28 5.29 6.59
C VAL A 125 -3.04 6.76 6.92
N TRP A 126 -3.93 7.37 7.69
CA TRP A 126 -3.87 8.78 8.07
C TRP A 126 -2.57 9.13 8.82
N LEU A 127 -2.25 8.40 9.90
CA LEU A 127 -1.10 8.73 10.75
C LEU A 127 0.24 8.68 10.00
N PRO A 128 0.59 7.57 9.30
CA PRO A 128 1.84 7.53 8.54
C PRO A 128 1.88 8.58 7.44
N SER A 129 0.76 8.83 6.75
CA SER A 129 0.69 9.87 5.73
C SER A 129 0.97 11.25 6.30
N GLN A 130 0.34 11.61 7.42
CA GLN A 130 0.51 12.92 8.03
C GLN A 130 1.94 13.15 8.55
N VAL A 131 2.51 12.16 9.24
CA VAL A 131 3.88 12.27 9.79
C VAL A 131 4.92 12.35 8.67
N THR A 132 4.79 11.47 7.67
CA THR A 132 5.68 11.46 6.51
C THR A 132 5.56 12.74 5.69
N ALA A 133 4.35 13.24 5.47
CA ALA A 133 4.11 14.47 4.70
C ALA A 133 4.74 15.71 5.35
N ARG A 134 4.78 15.80 6.68
CA ARG A 134 5.50 16.86 7.38
C ARG A 134 6.99 16.88 7.04
N TRP A 135 7.61 15.70 7.07
CA TRP A 135 9.01 15.57 6.69
C TRP A 135 9.22 15.87 5.19
N MET A 136 8.39 15.29 4.32
CA MET A 136 8.47 15.52 2.87
C MET A 136 8.32 17.00 2.48
N ALA A 137 7.41 17.74 3.12
CA ALA A 137 7.19 19.16 2.84
C ALA A 137 8.44 20.03 3.07
N GLU A 138 9.29 19.64 4.01
CA GLU A 138 10.54 20.36 4.34
C GLU A 138 11.73 19.84 3.52
N HIS A 139 11.58 18.70 2.81
CA HIS A 139 12.69 18.02 2.12
C HIS A 139 12.42 17.78 0.62
N GLY A 140 11.65 18.66 -0.02
CA GLY A 140 11.49 18.66 -1.48
C GLY A 140 10.36 17.78 -2.01
N GLY A 141 9.44 17.38 -1.16
CA GLY A 141 8.24 16.62 -1.56
C GLY A 141 8.44 15.10 -1.56
N GLY A 142 7.51 14.39 -2.20
CA GLY A 142 7.55 12.93 -2.25
C GLY A 142 6.30 12.29 -2.86
N SER A 143 6.19 10.98 -2.74
CA SER A 143 5.04 10.21 -3.20
C SER A 143 4.47 9.32 -2.10
N ILE A 144 3.15 9.41 -1.88
CA ILE A 144 2.40 8.55 -0.97
C ILE A 144 1.48 7.67 -1.82
N VAL A 145 1.60 6.35 -1.67
CA VAL A 145 0.77 5.36 -2.36
C VAL A 145 -0.07 4.62 -1.32
N ASN A 146 -1.38 4.82 -1.37
CA ASN A 146 -2.33 4.15 -0.49
C ASN A 146 -2.85 2.87 -1.13
N VAL A 147 -2.87 1.77 -0.38
CA VAL A 147 -3.47 0.52 -0.84
C VAL A 147 -4.96 0.52 -0.51
N GLY A 148 -5.75 0.92 -1.50
CA GLY A 148 -7.20 0.82 -1.51
C GLY A 148 -7.68 -0.60 -1.78
N SER A 149 -8.77 -0.72 -2.53
CA SER A 149 -9.34 -1.98 -3.03
C SER A 149 -10.49 -1.67 -3.98
N ILE A 150 -10.82 -2.58 -4.89
CA ILE A 150 -12.09 -2.56 -5.62
C ILE A 150 -13.29 -2.58 -4.66
N SER A 151 -13.13 -3.13 -3.47
CA SER A 151 -14.14 -3.15 -2.40
C SER A 151 -14.63 -1.77 -1.96
N ALA A 152 -13.93 -0.71 -2.33
CA ALA A 152 -14.39 0.67 -2.16
C ALA A 152 -15.55 1.05 -3.09
N SER A 153 -15.73 0.31 -4.19
CA SER A 153 -16.68 0.63 -5.26
C SER A 153 -17.72 -0.48 -5.51
N ILE A 154 -17.48 -1.67 -4.97
CA ILE A 154 -18.37 -2.83 -5.12
C ILE A 154 -18.73 -3.44 -3.77
N VAL A 155 -19.74 -4.31 -3.77
CA VAL A 155 -20.03 -5.24 -2.66
C VAL A 155 -19.48 -6.61 -3.03
N ASN A 156 -18.55 -7.12 -2.23
CA ASN A 156 -17.91 -8.40 -2.48
C ASN A 156 -18.84 -9.59 -2.27
N ARG A 157 -18.65 -10.63 -3.07
CA ARG A 157 -19.39 -11.90 -3.02
C ARG A 157 -18.43 -13.08 -3.12
N PRO A 158 -18.70 -14.22 -2.49
CA PRO A 158 -19.84 -14.54 -1.62
C PRO A 158 -19.69 -14.06 -0.17
N GLN A 159 -18.49 -13.61 0.24
CA GLN A 159 -18.24 -13.11 1.59
C GLN A 159 -18.80 -11.69 1.76
N MET A 160 -19.34 -11.42 2.94
CA MET A 160 -19.73 -10.07 3.36
C MET A 160 -18.64 -9.45 4.21
N GLN A 161 -18.32 -8.18 3.97
CA GLN A 161 -17.23 -7.47 4.67
C GLN A 161 -17.52 -5.95 4.74
N PRO A 162 -18.64 -5.53 5.33
CA PRO A 162 -19.14 -4.15 5.23
C PRO A 162 -18.17 -3.13 5.82
N ALA A 163 -17.54 -3.41 6.97
CA ALA A 163 -16.55 -2.52 7.58
C ALA A 163 -15.32 -2.33 6.67
N TYR A 164 -14.84 -3.41 6.04
CA TYR A 164 -13.73 -3.33 5.11
C TYR A 164 -14.08 -2.47 3.88
N ASN A 165 -15.24 -2.70 3.27
CA ASN A 165 -15.69 -1.91 2.12
C ASN A 165 -15.77 -0.42 2.47
N ALA A 166 -16.38 -0.08 3.60
CA ALA A 166 -16.45 1.30 4.08
C ALA A 166 -15.06 1.90 4.32
N SER A 167 -14.16 1.14 4.95
CA SER A 167 -12.79 1.61 5.21
C SER A 167 -12.00 1.89 3.93
N LYS A 168 -12.17 1.05 2.88
CA LYS A 168 -11.48 1.24 1.60
C LYS A 168 -12.07 2.41 0.79
N ALA A 169 -13.38 2.65 0.89
CA ALA A 169 -14.00 3.87 0.35
C ALA A 169 -13.45 5.13 1.05
N ALA A 170 -13.29 5.08 2.37
CA ALA A 170 -12.66 6.18 3.13
C ALA A 170 -11.21 6.43 2.69
N VAL A 171 -10.41 5.38 2.43
CA VAL A 171 -9.03 5.51 1.92
C VAL A 171 -9.01 6.18 0.55
N HIS A 172 -9.93 5.83 -0.37
CA HIS A 172 -10.01 6.47 -1.68
C HIS A 172 -10.34 7.97 -1.56
N GLN A 173 -11.26 8.34 -0.68
CA GLN A 173 -11.61 9.75 -0.48
C GLN A 173 -10.49 10.50 0.26
N LEU A 174 -9.87 9.88 1.26
CA LEU A 174 -8.70 10.44 1.96
C LEU A 174 -7.56 10.73 0.97
N THR A 175 -7.30 9.81 0.04
CA THR A 175 -6.30 10.00 -1.02
C THR A 175 -6.54 11.27 -1.81
N ARG A 176 -7.79 11.54 -2.23
CA ARG A 176 -8.13 12.76 -2.99
C ARG A 176 -7.97 14.02 -2.14
N SER A 177 -8.41 13.98 -0.89
CA SER A 177 -8.31 15.12 0.02
C SER A 177 -6.87 15.52 0.29
N LEU A 178 -6.02 14.54 0.63
CA LEU A 178 -4.60 14.76 0.89
C LEU A 178 -3.84 15.21 -0.37
N ALA A 179 -4.19 14.65 -1.53
CA ALA A 179 -3.61 15.04 -2.81
C ALA A 179 -3.86 16.52 -3.13
N ALA A 180 -5.10 16.98 -2.95
CA ALA A 180 -5.46 18.37 -3.20
C ALA A 180 -4.77 19.35 -2.24
N GLU A 181 -4.66 18.97 -0.96
CA GLU A 181 -4.05 19.80 0.08
C GLU A 181 -2.52 19.87 -0.05
N TRP A 182 -1.87 18.73 -0.38
CA TRP A 182 -0.41 18.63 -0.31
C TRP A 182 0.32 18.78 -1.67
N ALA A 183 -0.42 18.88 -2.78
CA ALA A 183 0.19 19.13 -4.09
C ALA A 183 1.06 20.40 -4.13
N PRO A 184 0.67 21.53 -3.50
CA PRO A 184 1.53 22.72 -3.44
C PRO A 184 2.84 22.53 -2.66
N LEU A 185 2.90 21.47 -1.82
CA LEU A 185 4.10 21.08 -1.07
C LEU A 185 5.01 20.13 -1.85
N GLY A 186 4.70 19.84 -3.12
CA GLY A 186 5.44 18.88 -3.93
C GLY A 186 5.16 17.41 -3.58
N ILE A 187 4.08 17.13 -2.83
CA ILE A 187 3.72 15.76 -2.40
C ILE A 187 2.56 15.27 -3.27
N ARG A 188 2.79 14.13 -3.95
CA ARG A 188 1.74 13.41 -4.68
C ARG A 188 1.13 12.34 -3.78
N VAL A 189 -0.18 12.23 -3.77
CA VAL A 189 -0.89 11.18 -3.03
C VAL A 189 -1.82 10.45 -4.00
N ASN A 190 -1.60 9.16 -4.20
CA ASN A 190 -2.40 8.33 -5.07
C ASN A 190 -2.79 7.03 -4.37
N ALA A 191 -3.74 6.30 -4.93
CA ALA A 191 -4.10 4.98 -4.45
C ALA A 191 -4.03 3.94 -5.59
N ILE A 192 -3.77 2.69 -5.22
CA ILE A 192 -4.09 1.54 -6.04
C ILE A 192 -5.37 0.88 -5.52
N ALA A 193 -6.16 0.31 -6.41
CA ALA A 193 -7.34 -0.47 -6.06
C ALA A 193 -7.22 -1.89 -6.67
N PRO A 194 -6.53 -2.81 -5.97
CA PRO A 194 -6.40 -4.19 -6.43
C PRO A 194 -7.75 -4.92 -6.44
N GLY A 195 -7.92 -5.81 -7.42
CA GLY A 195 -8.94 -6.84 -7.42
C GLY A 195 -8.55 -8.05 -6.55
N TYR A 196 -8.90 -9.24 -7.01
CA TYR A 196 -8.53 -10.48 -6.34
C TYR A 196 -7.11 -10.89 -6.69
N VAL A 197 -6.24 -10.86 -5.69
CA VAL A 197 -4.80 -11.15 -5.80
C VAL A 197 -4.47 -12.35 -4.90
N LYS A 198 -3.74 -13.32 -5.41
CA LYS A 198 -3.33 -14.50 -4.63
C LYS A 198 -2.39 -14.11 -3.50
N THR A 199 -2.91 -14.13 -2.27
CA THR A 199 -2.17 -13.84 -1.05
C THR A 199 -2.71 -14.69 0.10
N GLU A 200 -2.04 -14.69 1.24
CA GLU A 200 -2.55 -15.35 2.45
C GLU A 200 -3.91 -14.77 2.92
N MET A 201 -4.17 -13.49 2.64
CA MET A 201 -5.43 -12.83 3.00
C MET A 201 -6.58 -13.18 2.05
N ALA A 202 -6.27 -13.54 0.80
CA ALA A 202 -7.26 -13.85 -0.24
C ALA A 202 -7.05 -15.29 -0.75
N PRO A 203 -7.73 -16.28 -0.14
CA PRO A 203 -7.59 -17.69 -0.49
C PRO A 203 -8.33 -18.02 -1.81
N VAL A 204 -7.84 -17.46 -2.92
CA VAL A 204 -8.45 -17.55 -4.25
C VAL A 204 -8.57 -18.99 -4.79
N ASP A 205 -7.79 -19.91 -4.25
CA ASP A 205 -7.82 -21.33 -4.65
C ASP A 205 -8.98 -22.11 -4.00
N GLU A 206 -9.69 -21.54 -3.01
CA GLU A 206 -10.85 -22.18 -2.42
C GLU A 206 -12.02 -22.27 -3.41
N PRO A 207 -12.61 -23.44 -3.66
CA PRO A 207 -13.67 -23.63 -4.67
C PRO A 207 -14.87 -22.71 -4.53
N ARG A 208 -15.24 -22.34 -3.26
CA ARG A 208 -16.37 -21.44 -2.98
C ARG A 208 -16.21 -20.04 -3.57
N PHE A 209 -14.96 -19.58 -3.78
CA PHE A 209 -14.68 -18.25 -4.32
C PHE A 209 -14.50 -18.27 -5.85
N ARG A 210 -14.18 -19.42 -6.44
CA ARG A 210 -13.77 -19.56 -7.84
C ARG A 210 -14.67 -18.81 -8.81
N ARG A 211 -15.99 -19.08 -8.74
CA ARG A 211 -16.94 -18.46 -9.65
C ARG A 211 -16.92 -16.93 -9.53
N MET A 212 -17.09 -16.41 -8.31
CA MET A 212 -17.32 -14.98 -8.07
C MET A 212 -16.04 -14.16 -8.09
N TRP A 213 -14.88 -14.76 -7.74
CA TRP A 213 -13.63 -14.01 -7.72
C TRP A 213 -12.80 -14.15 -8.99
N ILE A 214 -13.01 -15.23 -9.74
CA ILE A 214 -12.18 -15.59 -10.89
C ILE A 214 -12.98 -15.61 -12.18
N GLU A 215 -14.05 -16.41 -12.23
CA GLU A 215 -14.81 -16.63 -13.49
C GLU A 215 -15.65 -15.41 -13.87
N ASP A 216 -16.15 -14.63 -12.90
CA ASP A 216 -16.85 -13.37 -13.14
C ASP A 216 -15.92 -12.22 -13.57
N ALA A 217 -14.60 -12.34 -13.40
CA ALA A 217 -13.65 -11.36 -13.89
C ALA A 217 -13.45 -11.48 -15.40
N PRO A 218 -13.43 -10.41 -16.19
CA PRO A 218 -13.18 -10.46 -17.63
C PRO A 218 -11.90 -11.21 -18.04
N MET A 219 -10.80 -11.06 -17.26
CA MET A 219 -9.57 -11.80 -17.49
C MET A 219 -9.61 -13.25 -17.00
N GLN A 220 -10.67 -13.69 -16.32
CA GLN A 220 -10.93 -15.04 -15.82
C GLN A 220 -9.77 -15.66 -15.02
N ARG A 221 -9.03 -14.83 -14.29
CA ARG A 221 -7.96 -15.24 -13.40
C ARG A 221 -7.78 -14.22 -12.26
N TYR A 222 -7.14 -14.65 -11.20
CA TYR A 222 -6.60 -13.74 -10.18
C TYR A 222 -5.26 -13.13 -10.64
N ALA A 223 -4.86 -12.04 -10.00
CA ALA A 223 -3.53 -11.47 -10.18
C ALA A 223 -2.51 -12.10 -9.22
N THR A 224 -1.24 -12.06 -9.60
CA THR A 224 -0.13 -12.24 -8.67
C THR A 224 0.23 -10.92 -7.98
N PRO A 225 0.86 -10.94 -6.79
CA PRO A 225 1.35 -9.72 -6.14
C PRO A 225 2.27 -8.88 -7.03
N ASP A 226 3.11 -9.51 -7.85
CA ASP A 226 4.07 -8.83 -8.72
C ASP A 226 3.38 -8.03 -9.84
N GLU A 227 2.26 -8.54 -10.37
CA GLU A 227 1.48 -7.82 -11.39
C GLU A 227 0.91 -6.49 -10.83
N VAL A 228 0.57 -6.46 -9.55
CA VAL A 228 0.07 -5.24 -8.88
C VAL A 228 1.23 -4.32 -8.48
N ALA A 229 2.39 -4.89 -8.15
CA ALA A 229 3.56 -4.14 -7.68
C ALA A 229 4.10 -3.15 -8.72
N ALA A 230 4.01 -3.48 -10.02
CA ALA A 230 4.42 -2.57 -11.09
C ALA A 230 3.67 -1.21 -11.05
N THR A 231 2.38 -1.23 -10.66
CA THR A 231 1.60 0.01 -10.49
C THR A 231 2.12 0.85 -9.33
N VAL A 232 2.61 0.23 -8.25
CA VAL A 232 3.21 0.95 -7.12
C VAL A 232 4.51 1.61 -7.55
N VAL A 233 5.36 0.96 -8.33
CA VAL A 233 6.59 1.56 -8.89
C VAL A 233 6.25 2.77 -9.77
N TYR A 234 5.24 2.66 -10.63
CA TYR A 234 4.75 3.79 -11.43
C TYR A 234 4.36 4.98 -10.54
N LEU A 235 3.51 4.75 -9.55
CA LEU A 235 3.00 5.82 -8.68
C LEU A 235 4.08 6.39 -7.75
N ALA A 236 5.08 5.62 -7.37
CA ALA A 236 6.20 6.05 -6.54
C ALA A 236 7.22 6.90 -7.32
N SER A 237 7.35 6.71 -8.62
CA SER A 237 8.41 7.26 -9.47
C SER A 237 8.00 8.55 -10.19
N ASP A 238 8.98 9.17 -10.86
CA ASP A 238 8.76 10.36 -11.70
C ASP A 238 7.96 10.05 -13.00
N ALA A 239 7.74 8.77 -13.33
CA ALA A 239 6.83 8.36 -14.41
C ALA A 239 5.39 8.84 -14.16
N SER A 240 5.02 9.05 -12.89
CA SER A 240 3.71 9.59 -12.48
C SER A 240 3.78 11.04 -11.95
N SER A 241 4.77 11.82 -12.36
CA SER A 241 5.01 13.18 -11.83
C SER A 241 3.83 14.16 -12.00
N PHE A 242 2.90 13.86 -12.91
CA PHE A 242 1.66 14.67 -13.12
C PHE A 242 0.40 13.94 -12.65
N SER A 243 0.55 12.89 -11.82
CA SER A 243 -0.57 12.11 -11.27
C SER A 243 -0.65 12.30 -9.77
N THR A 244 -1.74 12.91 -9.29
CA THR A 244 -2.08 13.02 -7.87
C THR A 244 -3.60 12.91 -7.69
N GLY A 245 -4.08 12.37 -6.56
CA GLY A 245 -5.49 12.13 -6.28
C GLY A 245 -6.13 10.98 -7.08
N SER A 246 -5.33 10.25 -7.85
CA SER A 246 -5.81 9.15 -8.70
C SER A 246 -5.99 7.86 -7.88
N VAL A 247 -6.98 7.06 -8.29
CA VAL A 247 -7.16 5.68 -7.85
C VAL A 247 -6.98 4.79 -9.06
N VAL A 248 -5.86 4.07 -9.11
CA VAL A 248 -5.54 3.17 -10.22
C VAL A 248 -6.08 1.78 -9.92
N VAL A 249 -7.07 1.36 -10.70
CA VAL A 249 -7.69 0.04 -10.58
C VAL A 249 -6.82 -1.00 -11.30
N THR A 250 -6.51 -2.11 -10.60
CA THR A 250 -5.75 -3.25 -11.12
C THR A 250 -6.48 -4.54 -10.74
N ASP A 251 -7.55 -4.88 -11.48
CA ASP A 251 -8.54 -5.87 -11.07
C ASP A 251 -8.92 -6.90 -12.16
N GLY A 252 -8.21 -6.94 -13.28
CA GLY A 252 -8.55 -7.83 -14.41
C GLY A 252 -9.90 -7.50 -15.06
N GLY A 253 -10.37 -6.28 -14.91
CA GLY A 253 -11.65 -5.81 -15.44
C GLY A 253 -12.86 -6.12 -14.54
N TYR A 254 -12.65 -6.61 -13.32
CA TYR A 254 -13.73 -7.06 -12.44
C TYR A 254 -14.83 -5.99 -12.19
N THR A 255 -14.45 -4.73 -12.13
CA THR A 255 -15.37 -3.60 -11.85
C THR A 255 -15.96 -2.94 -13.10
N LEU A 256 -15.86 -3.56 -14.27
CA LEU A 256 -16.44 -3.01 -15.51
C LEU A 256 -17.97 -3.21 -15.62
N PHE A 257 -18.52 -4.15 -14.82
CA PHE A 257 -19.94 -4.51 -14.86
C PHE A 257 -20.59 -4.45 -13.48
#